data_d08ca30906bb3b82dedf692bfcd43eb1
#
_entry.id   d08ca30906bb3b82dedf692bfcd43eb1
#
_cell.length_a   1.000
_cell.length_b   1.000
_cell.length_c   1.000
_cell.angle_alpha   90.00
_cell.angle_beta   90.00
_cell.angle_gamma   90.00
#
_symmetry.space_group_name_H-M   'P 1'
#
loop_
_entity.id
_entity.type
_entity.pdbx_description
1 polymer ?
#
loop_
_entity_poly.entity_id
_entity_poly.type
_entity_poly.pdbx_seq_one_letter_code
_entity_poly.pdbx_strand_id
1 'polypeptide(L)'
;MAPALTGEFTALRLEEREDRLHVVLDRPAVRNAIDATMVEELHAVCAHLERHPKVLILSGTEVNGKGIFASGADIAQLRERRRDDALAGINSQIFDRIHRLPLPVIAAIDGYALGGGAELAYAADFRLATPHLKIGQPETNLGIIAAAGGLWRLKELVGEPLALEILLAGRILDAQEALAARLVTELHEPAELVGAAHALADRIAAQDPLAVRITKRVFAMPREAHPHVDELAQAVLFESQAKFDRMQAFLDRKQKKQEQHG
;
A
#
# COMPACT_ATOMS: atom_id res chain seq x y z
N MET A 1 -1.92 -24.68 -8.61
CA MET A 1 -1.50 -23.98 -7.37
C MET A 1 -0.19 -23.26 -7.63
N ALA A 2 -0.11 -21.97 -7.36
CA ALA A 2 1.18 -21.28 -7.36
C ALA A 2 2.09 -21.88 -6.29
N PRO A 3 3.42 -22.00 -6.51
CA PRO A 3 4.33 -22.46 -5.47
C PRO A 3 4.25 -21.49 -4.29
N ALA A 4 4.12 -22.03 -3.08
CA ALA A 4 4.13 -21.25 -1.85
C ALA A 4 5.40 -20.40 -1.76
N LEU A 5 5.29 -19.24 -1.14
CA LEU A 5 6.46 -18.41 -0.81
C LEU A 5 7.34 -19.21 0.13
N THR A 6 8.44 -19.77 -0.39
CA THR A 6 9.39 -20.62 0.38
C THR A 6 10.53 -19.75 0.87
N GLY A 7 10.72 -19.68 2.18
CA GLY A 7 11.80 -18.98 2.87
C GLY A 7 11.48 -18.86 4.35
N GLU A 8 12.50 -18.81 5.20
CA GLU A 8 12.33 -18.39 6.58
C GLU A 8 12.24 -16.85 6.61
N PHE A 9 11.07 -16.34 6.97
CA PHE A 9 10.85 -14.92 7.22
C PHE A 9 11.03 -14.65 8.71
N THR A 10 11.86 -13.69 9.06
CA THR A 10 12.19 -13.33 10.44
C THR A 10 11.71 -11.95 10.83
N ALA A 11 11.53 -11.08 9.84
CA ALA A 11 11.03 -9.73 10.00
C ALA A 11 9.55 -9.58 9.55
N LEU A 12 9.04 -10.57 8.83
CA LEU A 12 7.67 -10.59 8.32
C LEU A 12 6.95 -11.88 8.71
N ARG A 13 5.65 -11.79 8.97
CA ARG A 13 4.76 -12.95 9.05
C ARG A 13 3.77 -12.91 7.89
N LEU A 14 3.56 -14.05 7.24
CA LEU A 14 2.80 -14.15 5.99
C LEU A 14 1.56 -15.01 6.18
N GLU A 15 0.41 -14.54 5.69
CA GLU A 15 -0.83 -15.29 5.60
C GLU A 15 -1.31 -15.26 4.15
N GLU A 16 -1.09 -16.34 3.42
CA GLU A 16 -1.45 -16.42 2.01
C GLU A 16 -2.82 -17.06 1.79
N ARG A 17 -3.67 -16.37 1.00
CA ARG A 17 -4.96 -16.88 0.49
C ARG A 17 -4.91 -16.96 -1.03
N GLU A 18 -5.98 -17.47 -1.64
CA GLU A 18 -6.05 -17.63 -3.09
C GLU A 18 -5.87 -16.29 -3.83
N ASP A 19 -6.55 -15.24 -3.37
CA ASP A 19 -6.66 -13.93 -4.02
C ASP A 19 -5.81 -12.83 -3.37
N ARG A 20 -5.21 -13.09 -2.19
CA ARG A 20 -4.45 -12.09 -1.43
C ARG A 20 -3.30 -12.68 -0.64
N LEU A 21 -2.32 -11.84 -0.34
CA LEU A 21 -1.25 -12.09 0.62
C LEU A 21 -1.33 -11.02 1.71
N HIS A 22 -1.51 -11.44 2.97
CA HIS A 22 -1.41 -10.56 4.12
C HIS A 22 -0.01 -10.71 4.71
N VAL A 23 0.70 -9.59 4.76
CA VAL A 23 2.06 -9.46 5.32
C VAL A 23 1.99 -8.60 6.56
N VAL A 24 2.39 -9.17 7.68
CA VAL A 24 2.52 -8.48 8.96
C VAL A 24 3.98 -8.14 9.18
N LEU A 25 4.29 -6.86 9.39
CA LEU A 25 5.61 -6.41 9.83
C LEU A 25 5.79 -6.90 11.27
N ASP A 26 6.74 -7.80 11.52
CA ASP A 26 6.81 -8.57 12.77
C ASP A 26 8.18 -8.47 13.45
N ARG A 27 8.57 -7.23 13.80
CA ARG A 27 9.74 -6.91 14.62
C ARG A 27 9.33 -6.09 15.87
N PRO A 28 8.46 -6.66 16.74
CA PRO A 28 7.87 -5.90 17.87
C PRO A 28 8.92 -5.33 18.83
N ALA A 29 10.03 -6.03 19.07
CA ALA A 29 11.10 -5.59 19.98
C ALA A 29 11.74 -4.25 19.56
N VAL A 30 11.70 -3.90 18.27
CA VAL A 30 12.24 -2.66 17.70
C VAL A 30 11.14 -1.82 17.02
N ARG A 31 9.88 -2.03 17.42
CA ARG A 31 8.71 -1.29 16.92
C ARG A 31 8.60 -1.30 15.39
N ASN A 32 8.85 -2.46 14.80
CA ASN A 32 8.84 -2.66 13.35
C ASN A 32 9.76 -1.69 12.59
N ALA A 33 10.92 -1.34 13.18
CA ALA A 33 11.95 -0.58 12.47
C ALA A 33 12.40 -1.37 11.22
N ILE A 34 12.44 -0.66 10.09
CA ILE A 34 12.73 -1.23 8.78
C ILE A 34 14.26 -1.34 8.62
N ASP A 35 14.77 -2.57 8.69
CA ASP A 35 16.17 -2.90 8.49
C ASP A 35 16.43 -3.61 7.15
N ALA A 36 17.67 -4.00 6.90
CA ALA A 36 18.07 -4.69 5.69
C ALA A 36 17.32 -6.02 5.51
N THR A 37 17.14 -6.79 6.59
CA THR A 37 16.42 -8.08 6.55
C THR A 37 14.97 -7.88 6.11
N MET A 38 14.26 -6.92 6.72
CA MET A 38 12.86 -6.61 6.31
C MET A 38 12.79 -6.15 4.85
N VAL A 39 13.77 -5.36 4.38
CA VAL A 39 13.83 -4.92 2.97
C VAL A 39 14.03 -6.11 2.03
N GLU A 40 14.94 -7.02 2.34
CA GLU A 40 15.17 -8.24 1.55
C GLU A 40 13.93 -9.14 1.51
N GLU A 41 13.30 -9.35 2.65
CA GLU A 41 12.07 -10.14 2.75
C GLU A 41 10.90 -9.49 1.96
N LEU A 42 10.75 -8.17 2.01
CA LEU A 42 9.78 -7.44 1.18
C LEU A 42 10.08 -7.57 -0.32
N HIS A 43 11.37 -7.60 -0.70
CA HIS A 43 11.76 -7.88 -2.10
C HIS A 43 11.36 -9.29 -2.53
N ALA A 44 11.48 -10.30 -1.66
CA ALA A 44 11.03 -11.67 -1.94
C ALA A 44 9.50 -11.74 -2.10
N VAL A 45 8.75 -11.04 -1.23
CA VAL A 45 7.29 -10.87 -1.35
C VAL A 45 6.91 -10.25 -2.69
N CYS A 46 7.55 -9.15 -3.08
CA CYS A 46 7.28 -8.51 -4.37
C CYS A 46 7.58 -9.43 -5.55
N ALA A 47 8.72 -10.15 -5.53
CA ALA A 47 9.09 -11.09 -6.58
C ALA A 47 8.07 -12.24 -6.73
N HIS A 48 7.43 -12.67 -5.64
CA HIS A 48 6.33 -13.63 -5.67
C HIS A 48 5.07 -13.02 -6.30
N LEU A 49 4.65 -11.83 -5.84
CA LEU A 49 3.43 -11.16 -6.30
C LEU A 49 3.52 -10.64 -7.74
N GLU A 50 4.70 -10.38 -8.26
CA GLU A 50 4.94 -10.06 -9.68
C GLU A 50 4.67 -11.26 -10.59
N ARG A 51 5.00 -12.48 -10.12
CA ARG A 51 4.78 -13.73 -10.86
C ARG A 51 3.38 -14.32 -10.61
N HIS A 52 2.85 -14.12 -9.42
CA HIS A 52 1.55 -14.61 -8.97
C HIS A 52 0.73 -13.45 -8.41
N PRO A 53 0.11 -12.63 -9.26
CA PRO A 53 -0.56 -11.40 -8.82
C PRO A 53 -1.69 -11.68 -7.84
N LYS A 54 -1.60 -11.07 -6.65
CA LYS A 54 -2.59 -11.08 -5.57
C LYS A 54 -2.68 -9.69 -4.95
N VAL A 55 -3.78 -9.39 -4.30
CA VAL A 55 -3.89 -8.18 -3.47
C VAL A 55 -2.92 -8.33 -2.29
N LEU A 56 -2.12 -7.29 -2.04
CA LEU A 56 -1.24 -7.24 -0.87
C LEU A 56 -1.92 -6.46 0.25
N ILE A 57 -1.98 -7.04 1.45
CA ILE A 57 -2.33 -6.33 2.68
C ILE A 57 -1.06 -6.23 3.52
N LEU A 58 -0.72 -5.01 3.95
CA LEU A 58 0.37 -4.73 4.87
C LEU A 58 -0.21 -4.29 6.21
N SER A 59 0.17 -4.92 7.31
CA SER A 59 -0.16 -4.47 8.66
C SER A 59 1.06 -4.52 9.58
N GLY A 60 0.95 -3.93 10.75
CA GLY A 60 1.97 -4.01 11.78
C GLY A 60 1.60 -5.00 12.89
N THR A 61 2.34 -4.91 13.98
CA THR A 61 2.15 -5.71 15.21
C THR A 61 1.68 -4.81 16.36
N GLU A 62 1.27 -5.47 17.44
CA GLU A 62 0.95 -4.82 18.71
C GLU A 62 2.12 -5.00 19.69
N VAL A 63 2.42 -3.94 20.44
CA VAL A 63 3.40 -3.96 21.53
C VAL A 63 2.76 -3.34 22.77
N ASN A 64 2.62 -4.12 23.84
CA ASN A 64 2.02 -3.70 25.11
C ASN A 64 0.63 -3.05 24.93
N GLY A 65 -0.25 -3.64 24.16
CA GLY A 65 -1.60 -3.14 23.88
C GLY A 65 -1.67 -1.93 22.96
N LYS A 66 -0.57 -1.59 22.28
CA LYS A 66 -0.50 -0.47 21.33
C LYS A 66 -0.06 -0.97 19.97
N GLY A 67 -0.84 -0.66 18.95
CA GLY A 67 -0.48 -0.95 17.57
C GLY A 67 0.72 -0.15 17.12
N ILE A 68 1.56 -0.78 16.31
CA ILE A 68 2.70 -0.16 15.63
C ILE A 68 2.75 -0.68 14.21
N PHE A 69 2.51 0.18 13.24
CA PHE A 69 2.73 -0.19 11.85
C PHE A 69 4.23 -0.28 11.57
N ALA A 70 4.94 0.85 11.58
CA ALA A 70 6.41 0.88 11.51
C ALA A 70 6.93 2.22 12.05
N SER A 71 7.95 2.17 12.90
CA SER A 71 8.55 3.35 13.54
C SER A 71 9.55 4.11 12.65
N GLY A 72 9.82 3.63 11.45
CA GLY A 72 10.77 4.21 10.49
C GLY A 72 11.91 3.26 10.14
N ALA A 73 12.95 3.79 9.51
CA ALA A 73 14.17 3.04 9.25
C ALA A 73 14.90 2.72 10.58
N ASP A 74 15.61 1.59 10.60
CA ASP A 74 16.46 1.26 11.75
C ASP A 74 17.58 2.32 11.91
N ILE A 75 17.52 3.09 12.99
CA ILE A 75 18.39 4.25 13.21
C ILE A 75 19.85 3.84 13.35
N ALA A 76 20.13 2.66 13.94
CA ALA A 76 21.50 2.19 14.08
C ALA A 76 22.12 1.89 12.71
N GLN A 77 21.38 1.18 11.84
CA GLN A 77 21.81 0.93 10.47
C GLN A 77 21.86 2.22 9.65
N LEU A 78 20.86 3.11 9.80
CA LEU A 78 20.81 4.36 9.06
C LEU A 78 22.00 5.27 9.36
N ARG A 79 22.46 5.32 10.61
CA ARG A 79 23.63 6.10 11.06
C ARG A 79 24.92 5.69 10.33
N GLU A 80 25.07 4.41 10.03
CA GLU A 80 26.28 3.87 9.39
C GLU A 80 26.24 4.02 7.85
N ARG A 81 25.08 4.30 7.25
CA ARG A 81 24.94 4.49 5.79
C ARG A 81 25.74 5.69 5.31
N ARG A 82 26.32 5.56 4.14
CA ARG A 82 27.13 6.56 3.46
C ARG A 82 26.51 6.92 2.09
N ARG A 83 27.24 7.76 1.35
CA ARG A 83 26.79 8.23 0.03
C ARG A 83 26.35 7.10 -0.90
N ASP A 84 27.12 6.03 -0.98
CA ASP A 84 26.88 4.95 -1.93
C ASP A 84 25.65 4.13 -1.52
N ASP A 85 25.39 3.96 -0.22
CA ASP A 85 24.13 3.36 0.30
C ASP A 85 22.91 4.22 -0.02
N ALA A 86 23.06 5.55 0.05
CA ALA A 86 21.98 6.47 -0.32
C ALA A 86 21.70 6.40 -1.83
N LEU A 87 22.74 6.35 -2.67
CA LEU A 87 22.61 6.19 -4.13
C LEU A 87 22.05 4.83 -4.53
N ALA A 88 22.30 3.78 -3.73
CA ALA A 88 21.69 2.46 -3.93
C ALA A 88 20.17 2.46 -3.69
N GLY A 89 19.63 3.47 -2.99
CA GLY A 89 18.18 3.64 -2.83
C GLY A 89 17.49 2.50 -2.10
N ILE A 90 18.12 1.94 -1.06
CA ILE A 90 17.69 0.71 -0.38
C ILE A 90 16.18 0.71 -0.07
N ASN A 91 15.68 1.75 0.59
CA ASN A 91 14.27 1.85 0.94
C ASN A 91 13.41 2.35 -0.23
N SER A 92 13.91 3.30 -1.02
CA SER A 92 13.14 3.87 -2.14
C SER A 92 12.83 2.84 -3.21
N GLN A 93 13.77 1.94 -3.52
CA GLN A 93 13.56 0.88 -4.51
C GLN A 93 12.49 -0.10 -4.07
N ILE A 94 12.50 -0.56 -2.82
CA ILE A 94 11.50 -1.52 -2.34
C ILE A 94 10.10 -0.88 -2.25
N PHE A 95 9.99 0.37 -1.77
CA PHE A 95 8.68 1.03 -1.67
C PHE A 95 8.11 1.37 -3.05
N ASP A 96 8.97 1.75 -4.02
CA ASP A 96 8.52 1.92 -5.40
C ASP A 96 8.10 0.59 -6.04
N ARG A 97 8.82 -0.51 -5.75
CA ARG A 97 8.46 -1.84 -6.21
C ARG A 97 7.10 -2.30 -5.65
N ILE A 98 6.84 -2.07 -4.36
CA ILE A 98 5.53 -2.33 -3.72
C ILE A 98 4.42 -1.53 -4.42
N HIS A 99 4.64 -0.24 -4.65
CA HIS A 99 3.66 0.61 -5.35
C HIS A 99 3.34 0.10 -6.75
N ARG A 100 4.34 -0.43 -7.47
CA ARG A 100 4.19 -0.94 -8.84
C ARG A 100 3.69 -2.38 -8.93
N LEU A 101 3.35 -3.03 -7.82
CA LEU A 101 2.79 -4.38 -7.85
C LEU A 101 1.56 -4.43 -8.78
N PRO A 102 1.36 -5.57 -9.47
CA PRO A 102 0.30 -5.70 -10.49
C PRO A 102 -1.11 -5.47 -9.96
N LEU A 103 -1.39 -5.90 -8.72
CA LEU A 103 -2.68 -5.71 -8.05
C LEU A 103 -2.55 -4.75 -6.87
N PRO A 104 -3.69 -4.23 -6.37
CA PRO A 104 -3.69 -3.24 -5.31
C PRO A 104 -2.99 -3.68 -4.02
N VAL A 105 -2.44 -2.67 -3.33
CA VAL A 105 -1.81 -2.77 -2.02
C VAL A 105 -2.66 -2.00 -1.00
N ILE A 106 -2.96 -2.62 0.13
CA ILE A 106 -3.74 -2.05 1.23
C ILE A 106 -2.81 -1.96 2.45
N ALA A 107 -2.60 -0.78 3.00
CA ALA A 107 -1.97 -0.59 4.29
C ALA A 107 -3.04 -0.49 5.39
N ALA A 108 -2.99 -1.40 6.36
CA ALA A 108 -3.80 -1.41 7.56
C ALA A 108 -2.95 -0.91 8.73
N ILE A 109 -3.14 0.36 9.10
CA ILE A 109 -2.21 1.12 9.94
C ILE A 109 -2.79 1.28 11.34
N ASP A 110 -2.24 0.56 12.31
CA ASP A 110 -2.53 0.80 13.73
C ASP A 110 -1.34 1.50 14.39
N GLY A 111 -1.62 2.59 15.12
CA GLY A 111 -0.63 3.35 15.85
C GLY A 111 0.37 4.12 14.96
N TYR A 112 1.66 3.90 15.20
CA TYR A 112 2.72 4.73 14.60
C TYR A 112 3.11 4.25 13.19
N ALA A 113 3.12 5.20 12.26
CA ALA A 113 3.71 5.10 10.92
C ALA A 113 4.60 6.33 10.69
N LEU A 114 5.89 6.27 11.01
CA LEU A 114 6.79 7.42 11.00
C LEU A 114 7.94 7.21 10.02
N GLY A 115 8.41 8.28 9.40
CA GLY A 115 9.54 8.24 8.49
C GLY A 115 9.38 7.18 7.40
N GLY A 116 10.36 6.28 7.26
CA GLY A 116 10.27 5.15 6.34
C GLY A 116 9.02 4.29 6.51
N GLY A 117 8.45 4.20 7.73
CA GLY A 117 7.18 3.53 7.97
C GLY A 117 5.98 4.25 7.33
N ALA A 118 5.98 5.58 7.36
CA ALA A 118 4.99 6.38 6.64
C ALA A 118 5.21 6.28 5.12
N GLU A 119 6.46 6.31 4.64
CA GLU A 119 6.79 6.15 3.23
C GLU A 119 6.34 4.79 2.67
N LEU A 120 6.48 3.71 3.47
CA LEU A 120 5.91 2.40 3.14
C LEU A 120 4.38 2.46 3.03
N ALA A 121 3.71 3.14 3.96
CA ALA A 121 2.26 3.33 3.92
C ALA A 121 1.83 4.19 2.71
N TYR A 122 2.60 5.21 2.33
CA TYR A 122 2.32 6.02 1.12
C TYR A 122 2.49 5.22 -0.17
N ALA A 123 3.30 4.17 -0.18
CA ALA A 123 3.47 3.30 -1.33
C ALA A 123 2.23 2.39 -1.59
N ALA A 124 1.37 2.19 -0.60
CA ALA A 124 0.12 1.47 -0.78
C ALA A 124 -0.91 2.29 -1.59
N ASP A 125 -1.81 1.60 -2.30
CA ASP A 125 -2.93 2.23 -3.01
C ASP A 125 -4.02 2.70 -2.03
N PHE A 126 -4.30 1.90 -1.00
CA PHE A 126 -5.29 2.18 0.03
C PHE A 126 -4.64 2.20 1.41
N ARG A 127 -5.09 3.11 2.26
CA ARG A 127 -4.67 3.25 3.67
C ARG A 127 -5.90 3.30 4.55
N LEU A 128 -6.07 2.27 5.39
CA LEU A 128 -7.04 2.19 6.47
C LEU A 128 -6.29 2.36 7.78
N ALA A 129 -6.88 3.01 8.77
CA ALA A 129 -6.18 3.25 10.01
C ALA A 129 -7.09 3.07 11.24
N THR A 130 -6.47 3.09 12.42
CA THR A 130 -7.18 3.17 13.69
C THR A 130 -7.21 4.61 14.21
N PRO A 131 -8.08 4.93 15.21
CA PRO A 131 -8.03 6.22 15.91
C PRO A 131 -6.68 6.50 16.61
N HIS A 132 -5.82 5.50 16.78
CA HIS A 132 -4.49 5.64 17.39
C HIS A 132 -3.40 6.12 16.41
N LEU A 133 -3.72 6.31 15.13
CA LEU A 133 -2.76 6.69 14.10
C LEU A 133 -1.95 7.93 14.48
N LYS A 134 -0.64 7.83 14.31
CA LYS A 134 0.31 8.93 14.25
C LYS A 134 1.20 8.74 13.02
N ILE A 135 1.07 9.64 12.03
CA ILE A 135 1.77 9.51 10.75
C ILE A 135 2.48 10.81 10.37
N GLY A 136 3.72 10.71 9.92
CA GLY A 136 4.50 11.87 9.49
C GLY A 136 5.96 11.57 9.21
N GLN A 137 6.74 12.63 8.93
CA GLN A 137 8.11 12.56 8.43
C GLN A 137 9.07 13.34 9.36
N PRO A 138 9.68 12.68 10.36
CA PRO A 138 10.60 13.36 11.30
C PRO A 138 12.05 13.44 10.81
N GLU A 139 12.35 13.10 9.56
CA GLU A 139 13.69 12.98 9.00
C GLU A 139 14.53 14.24 9.13
N THR A 140 13.94 15.41 8.99
CA THR A 140 14.64 16.69 9.11
C THR A 140 15.24 16.92 10.49
N ASN A 141 14.65 16.36 11.55
CA ASN A 141 15.23 16.37 12.91
C ASN A 141 16.52 15.53 13.01
N LEU A 142 16.72 14.61 12.08
CA LEU A 142 17.90 13.74 12.01
C LEU A 142 18.94 14.26 11.00
N GLY A 143 18.70 15.42 10.37
CA GLY A 143 19.58 15.98 9.35
C GLY A 143 19.56 15.25 8.01
N ILE A 144 18.48 14.52 7.71
CA ILE A 144 18.26 13.80 6.46
C ILE A 144 16.91 14.16 5.87
N ILE A 145 16.59 13.60 4.70
CA ILE A 145 15.32 13.82 3.99
C ILE A 145 14.52 12.52 3.88
N ALA A 146 13.21 12.62 3.69
CA ALA A 146 12.29 11.52 3.42
C ALA A 146 12.47 11.02 1.96
N ALA A 147 13.58 10.28 1.71
CA ALA A 147 14.05 9.95 0.35
C ALA A 147 13.41 8.72 -0.27
N ALA A 148 12.51 8.02 0.44
CA ALA A 148 11.92 6.78 -0.04
C ALA A 148 10.45 6.95 -0.54
N GLY A 149 10.08 8.15 -0.94
CA GLY A 149 8.77 8.48 -1.50
C GLY A 149 8.07 9.64 -0.80
N GLY A 150 8.50 10.04 0.40
CA GLY A 150 7.89 11.13 1.16
C GLY A 150 7.88 12.45 0.40
N LEU A 151 8.95 12.78 -0.31
CA LEU A 151 9.08 14.06 -1.01
C LEU A 151 8.09 14.25 -2.18
N TRP A 152 7.64 13.19 -2.81
CA TRP A 152 6.78 13.29 -3.99
C TRP A 152 5.41 12.62 -3.81
N ARG A 153 5.32 11.41 -3.21
CA ARG A 153 4.03 10.76 -2.96
C ARG A 153 3.17 11.54 -1.96
N LEU A 154 3.78 12.06 -0.89
CA LEU A 154 3.01 12.80 0.12
C LEU A 154 2.35 14.04 -0.48
N LYS A 155 3.08 14.79 -1.33
CA LYS A 155 2.53 15.94 -2.04
C LYS A 155 1.33 15.57 -2.93
N GLU A 156 1.40 14.43 -3.61
CA GLU A 156 0.29 13.93 -4.43
C GLU A 156 -0.92 13.50 -3.59
N LEU A 157 -0.68 12.97 -2.38
CA LEU A 157 -1.73 12.48 -1.50
C LEU A 157 -2.47 13.59 -0.75
N VAL A 158 -1.75 14.60 -0.22
CA VAL A 158 -2.32 15.60 0.69
C VAL A 158 -2.23 17.04 0.17
N GLY A 159 -1.64 17.24 -1.00
CA GLY A 159 -1.34 18.56 -1.56
C GLY A 159 -0.09 19.21 -0.95
N GLU A 160 0.44 20.20 -1.68
CA GLU A 160 1.72 20.84 -1.35
C GLU A 160 1.76 21.51 0.03
N PRO A 161 0.75 22.29 0.47
CA PRO A 161 0.85 23.00 1.75
C PRO A 161 1.00 22.07 2.93
N LEU A 162 0.16 21.04 3.03
CA LEU A 162 0.23 20.08 4.14
C LEU A 162 1.48 19.19 4.06
N ALA A 163 1.89 18.81 2.85
CA ALA A 163 3.13 18.07 2.66
C ALA A 163 4.35 18.85 3.16
N LEU A 164 4.42 20.16 2.91
CA LEU A 164 5.50 21.01 3.41
C LEU A 164 5.51 21.15 4.94
N GLU A 165 4.33 21.27 5.58
CA GLU A 165 4.25 21.24 7.05
C GLU A 165 4.80 19.94 7.64
N ILE A 166 4.45 18.80 7.04
CA ILE A 166 4.91 17.49 7.49
C ILE A 166 6.42 17.34 7.25
N LEU A 167 6.90 17.68 6.06
CA LEU A 167 8.29 17.45 5.65
C LEU A 167 9.28 18.45 6.25
N LEU A 168 8.90 19.74 6.34
CA LEU A 168 9.82 20.79 6.77
C LEU A 168 9.65 21.17 8.23
N ALA A 169 8.41 21.17 8.74
CA ALA A 169 8.13 21.50 10.13
C ALA A 169 8.01 20.29 11.06
N GLY A 170 8.08 19.06 10.50
CA GLY A 170 8.01 17.83 11.29
C GLY A 170 6.61 17.56 11.88
N ARG A 171 5.55 18.09 11.25
CA ARG A 171 4.17 17.87 11.72
C ARG A 171 3.83 16.38 11.66
N ILE A 172 3.33 15.86 12.77
CA ILE A 172 2.77 14.50 12.85
C ILE A 172 1.25 14.62 12.87
N LEU A 173 0.58 14.01 11.91
CA LEU A 173 -0.87 13.97 11.86
C LEU A 173 -1.42 12.90 12.80
N ASP A 174 -2.52 13.20 13.44
CA ASP A 174 -3.35 12.19 14.08
C ASP A 174 -4.36 11.57 13.08
N ALA A 175 -5.18 10.62 13.58
CA ALA A 175 -6.13 9.88 12.76
C ALA A 175 -7.17 10.78 12.09
N GLN A 176 -7.70 11.77 12.82
CA GLN A 176 -8.75 12.66 12.30
C GLN A 176 -8.19 13.64 11.29
N GLU A 177 -7.00 14.17 11.53
CA GLU A 177 -6.28 15.02 10.58
C GLU A 177 -5.93 14.26 9.30
N ALA A 178 -5.45 13.02 9.42
CA ALA A 178 -5.12 12.16 8.28
C ALA A 178 -6.37 11.77 7.47
N LEU A 179 -7.52 11.54 8.12
CA LEU A 179 -8.80 11.29 7.46
C LEU A 179 -9.31 12.54 6.76
N ALA A 180 -9.27 13.69 7.43
CA ALA A 180 -9.70 14.98 6.84
C ALA A 180 -8.85 15.36 5.62
N ALA A 181 -7.54 15.08 5.66
CA ALA A 181 -6.62 15.26 4.55
C ALA A 181 -6.73 14.17 3.46
N ARG A 182 -7.57 13.15 3.64
CA ARG A 182 -7.69 11.98 2.77
C ARG A 182 -6.40 11.16 2.62
N LEU A 183 -5.46 11.34 3.53
CA LEU A 183 -4.27 10.49 3.61
C LEU A 183 -4.62 9.06 3.98
N VAL A 184 -5.63 8.88 4.84
CA VAL A 184 -6.32 7.61 5.06
C VAL A 184 -7.78 7.74 4.62
N THR A 185 -8.40 6.63 4.22
CA THR A 185 -9.76 6.63 3.66
C THR A 185 -10.82 6.22 4.67
N GLU A 186 -10.46 5.43 5.66
CA GLU A 186 -11.37 4.88 6.66
C GLU A 186 -10.66 4.77 8.01
N LEU A 187 -11.41 4.93 9.12
CA LEU A 187 -10.96 4.63 10.47
C LEU A 187 -11.77 3.48 11.04
N HIS A 188 -11.10 2.52 11.64
CA HIS A 188 -11.69 1.34 12.27
C HIS A 188 -11.08 1.12 13.65
N GLU A 189 -11.86 0.55 14.56
CA GLU A 189 -11.31 0.11 15.84
C GLU A 189 -10.21 -0.94 15.63
N PRO A 190 -9.19 -1.02 16.51
CA PRO A 190 -8.05 -1.93 16.32
C PRO A 190 -8.44 -3.37 16.03
N ALA A 191 -9.45 -3.89 16.73
CA ALA A 191 -9.96 -5.25 16.54
C ALA A 191 -10.63 -5.48 15.17
N GLU A 192 -11.06 -4.42 14.48
CA GLU A 192 -11.78 -4.47 13.21
C GLU A 192 -10.89 -4.15 12.01
N LEU A 193 -9.74 -3.48 12.21
CA LEU A 193 -8.89 -2.94 11.15
C LEU A 193 -8.48 -3.99 10.10
N VAL A 194 -7.96 -5.13 10.54
CA VAL A 194 -7.51 -6.20 9.63
C VAL A 194 -8.71 -6.80 8.89
N GLY A 195 -9.85 -6.96 9.59
CA GLY A 195 -11.10 -7.40 8.98
C GLY A 195 -11.58 -6.43 7.88
N ALA A 196 -11.50 -5.13 8.12
CA ALA A 196 -11.84 -4.11 7.13
C ALA A 196 -10.90 -4.14 5.91
N ALA A 197 -9.60 -4.36 6.12
CA ALA A 197 -8.65 -4.53 5.02
C ALA A 197 -8.97 -5.78 4.17
N HIS A 198 -9.35 -6.89 4.80
CA HIS A 198 -9.83 -8.07 4.08
C HIS A 198 -11.14 -7.81 3.33
N ALA A 199 -12.11 -7.10 3.92
CA ALA A 199 -13.36 -6.73 3.25
C ALA A 199 -13.11 -5.81 2.03
N LEU A 200 -12.15 -4.91 2.10
CA LEU A 200 -11.73 -4.11 0.95
C LEU A 200 -11.10 -5.02 -0.14
N ALA A 201 -10.24 -5.97 0.25
CA ALA A 201 -9.68 -6.93 -0.69
C ALA A 201 -10.77 -7.82 -1.33
N ASP A 202 -11.83 -8.21 -0.62
CA ASP A 202 -13.00 -8.90 -1.20
C ASP A 202 -13.71 -8.05 -2.27
N ARG A 203 -13.88 -6.75 -2.01
CA ARG A 203 -14.46 -5.81 -2.99
C ARG A 203 -13.60 -5.69 -4.25
N ILE A 204 -12.28 -5.71 -4.10
CA ILE A 204 -11.32 -5.69 -5.21
C ILE A 204 -11.36 -7.01 -5.98
N ALA A 205 -11.34 -8.15 -5.29
CA ALA A 205 -11.38 -9.48 -5.88
C ALA A 205 -12.68 -9.76 -6.66
N ALA A 206 -13.79 -9.12 -6.28
CA ALA A 206 -15.05 -9.18 -7.03
C ALA A 206 -14.98 -8.49 -8.41
N GLN A 207 -13.99 -7.62 -8.63
CA GLN A 207 -13.77 -6.97 -9.94
C GLN A 207 -13.02 -7.92 -10.89
N ASP A 208 -13.00 -7.55 -12.17
CA ASP A 208 -12.17 -8.28 -13.14
C ASP A 208 -10.67 -8.02 -12.87
N PRO A 209 -9.85 -9.05 -12.63
CA PRO A 209 -8.46 -8.86 -12.24
C PRO A 209 -7.61 -8.22 -13.34
N LEU A 210 -7.91 -8.45 -14.62
CA LEU A 210 -7.20 -7.82 -15.73
C LEU A 210 -7.55 -6.32 -15.80
N ALA A 211 -8.82 -5.97 -15.64
CA ALA A 211 -9.26 -4.58 -15.62
C ALA A 211 -8.67 -3.81 -14.43
N VAL A 212 -8.67 -4.40 -13.22
CA VAL A 212 -8.05 -3.80 -12.04
C VAL A 212 -6.56 -3.54 -12.28
N ARG A 213 -5.83 -4.53 -12.79
CA ARG A 213 -4.40 -4.44 -13.07
C ARG A 213 -4.07 -3.37 -14.12
N ILE A 214 -4.82 -3.33 -15.20
CA ILE A 214 -4.62 -2.34 -16.27
C ILE A 214 -4.98 -0.94 -15.75
N THR A 215 -6.11 -0.79 -15.05
CA THR A 215 -6.52 0.49 -14.46
C THR A 215 -5.46 1.04 -13.52
N LYS A 216 -4.93 0.23 -12.57
CA LYS A 216 -3.87 0.65 -11.67
C LYS A 216 -2.64 1.15 -12.44
N ARG A 217 -2.23 0.42 -13.49
CA ARG A 217 -1.04 0.76 -14.27
C ARG A 217 -1.23 2.03 -15.10
N VAL A 218 -2.39 2.19 -15.72
CA VAL A 218 -2.72 3.37 -16.53
C VAL A 218 -2.89 4.61 -15.66
N PHE A 219 -3.55 4.47 -14.50
CA PHE A 219 -3.72 5.56 -13.53
C PHE A 219 -2.38 6.16 -13.07
N ALA A 220 -1.33 5.34 -12.95
CA ALA A 220 0.01 5.78 -12.56
C ALA A 220 0.83 6.40 -13.71
N MET A 221 0.29 6.48 -14.94
CA MET A 221 0.98 7.11 -16.06
C MET A 221 0.96 8.64 -15.95
N PRO A 222 1.98 9.32 -16.50
CA PRO A 222 1.99 10.79 -16.52
C PRO A 222 0.83 11.35 -17.35
N ARG A 223 0.40 12.56 -16.98
CA ARG A 223 -0.77 13.25 -17.62
C ARG A 223 -0.63 13.33 -19.14
N GLU A 224 0.57 13.47 -19.65
CA GLU A 224 0.86 13.62 -21.09
C GLU A 224 0.63 12.33 -21.88
N ALA A 225 0.58 11.18 -21.22
CA ALA A 225 0.26 9.91 -21.88
C ALA A 225 -1.23 9.76 -22.18
N HIS A 226 -2.09 10.52 -21.47
CA HIS A 226 -3.54 10.48 -21.64
C HIS A 226 -4.02 11.45 -22.74
N PRO A 227 -5.08 11.11 -23.53
CA PRO A 227 -5.91 9.90 -23.43
C PRO A 227 -5.37 8.68 -24.20
N HIS A 228 -4.24 8.77 -24.90
CA HIS A 228 -3.79 7.70 -25.80
C HIS A 228 -3.59 6.35 -25.09
N VAL A 229 -3.00 6.37 -23.90
CA VAL A 229 -2.80 5.15 -23.12
C VAL A 229 -4.14 4.53 -22.68
N ASP A 230 -5.16 5.37 -22.40
CA ASP A 230 -6.50 4.91 -22.02
C ASP A 230 -7.17 4.17 -23.20
N GLU A 231 -7.06 4.70 -24.40
CA GLU A 231 -7.63 4.10 -25.63
C GLU A 231 -7.00 2.73 -25.90
N LEU A 232 -5.66 2.62 -25.81
CA LEU A 232 -4.95 1.36 -26.01
C LEU A 232 -5.30 0.34 -24.92
N ALA A 233 -5.35 0.76 -23.67
CA ALA A 233 -5.72 -0.09 -22.55
C ALA A 233 -7.17 -0.58 -22.68
N GLN A 234 -8.08 0.30 -23.08
CA GLN A 234 -9.47 -0.04 -23.29
C GLN A 234 -9.66 -1.00 -24.48
N ALA A 235 -8.88 -0.86 -25.56
CA ALA A 235 -8.90 -1.76 -26.69
C ALA A 235 -8.55 -3.20 -26.26
N VAL A 236 -7.54 -3.37 -25.40
CA VAL A 236 -7.18 -4.69 -24.83
C VAL A 236 -8.34 -5.28 -24.03
N LEU A 237 -8.98 -4.47 -23.18
CA LEU A 237 -10.09 -4.93 -22.34
C LEU A 237 -11.35 -5.25 -23.16
N PHE A 238 -11.59 -4.55 -24.27
CA PHE A 238 -12.75 -4.80 -25.12
C PHE A 238 -12.72 -6.16 -25.82
N GLU A 239 -11.55 -6.75 -26.02
CA GLU A 239 -11.39 -8.10 -26.57
C GLU A 239 -11.43 -9.20 -25.49
N SER A 240 -11.50 -8.85 -24.19
CA SER A 240 -11.52 -9.84 -23.12
C SER A 240 -12.86 -10.57 -23.02
N GLN A 241 -12.85 -11.90 -22.86
CA GLN A 241 -14.06 -12.69 -22.64
C GLN A 241 -14.79 -12.21 -21.37
N ALA A 242 -14.07 -11.86 -20.33
CA ALA A 242 -14.62 -11.35 -19.08
C ALA A 242 -15.50 -10.11 -19.26
N LYS A 243 -15.17 -9.20 -20.19
CA LYS A 243 -16.01 -8.05 -20.52
C LYS A 243 -17.37 -8.51 -21.06
N PHE A 244 -17.38 -9.43 -22.00
CA PHE A 244 -18.63 -9.92 -22.62
C PHE A 244 -19.51 -10.61 -21.57
N ASP A 245 -18.94 -11.52 -20.79
CA ASP A 245 -19.68 -12.28 -19.77
C ASP A 245 -20.26 -11.36 -18.68
N ARG A 246 -19.48 -10.40 -18.17
CA ARG A 246 -19.92 -9.46 -17.15
C ARG A 246 -20.98 -8.48 -17.66
N MET A 247 -20.85 -8.00 -18.90
CA MET A 247 -21.86 -7.12 -19.52
C MET A 247 -23.15 -7.87 -19.77
N GLN A 248 -23.10 -9.11 -20.26
CA GLN A 248 -24.29 -9.93 -20.46
C GLN A 248 -25.01 -10.19 -19.14
N ALA A 249 -24.29 -10.60 -18.10
CA ALA A 249 -24.85 -10.79 -16.76
C ALA A 249 -25.48 -9.51 -16.16
N PHE A 250 -24.98 -8.33 -16.52
CA PHE A 250 -25.59 -7.06 -16.13
C PHE A 250 -26.93 -6.82 -16.86
N LEU A 251 -26.97 -7.07 -18.17
CA LEU A 251 -28.19 -6.92 -18.99
C LEU A 251 -29.29 -7.88 -18.52
N ASP A 252 -28.96 -9.14 -18.28
CA ASP A 252 -29.89 -10.15 -17.78
C ASP A 252 -30.51 -9.76 -16.42
N ARG A 253 -29.71 -9.22 -15.52
CA ARG A 253 -30.21 -8.71 -14.23
C ARG A 253 -31.16 -7.54 -14.38
N LYS A 254 -30.90 -6.65 -15.35
CA LYS A 254 -31.77 -5.50 -15.64
C LYS A 254 -33.11 -5.94 -16.20
N GLN A 255 -33.13 -6.90 -17.10
CA GLN A 255 -34.37 -7.46 -17.68
C GLN A 255 -35.23 -8.11 -16.58
N LYS A 256 -34.65 -8.98 -15.77
CA LYS A 256 -35.38 -9.63 -14.63
C LYS A 256 -36.01 -8.64 -13.66
N LYS A 257 -35.35 -7.51 -13.40
CA LYS A 257 -35.93 -6.47 -12.54
C LYS A 257 -37.11 -5.74 -13.20
N GLN A 258 -37.09 -5.55 -14.51
CA GLN A 258 -38.18 -4.91 -15.25
C GLN A 258 -39.42 -5.84 -15.30
N GLU A 259 -39.21 -7.14 -15.48
CA GLU A 259 -40.29 -8.15 -15.48
C GLU A 259 -40.96 -8.33 -14.10
N GLN A 260 -40.26 -8.01 -12.99
CA GLN A 260 -40.80 -8.08 -11.62
C GLN A 260 -41.58 -6.83 -11.20
N HIS A 261 -41.49 -5.73 -11.96
CA HIS A 261 -42.09 -4.42 -11.60
C HIS A 261 -43.07 -3.91 -12.69
N GLY A 262 -43.31 -4.69 -13.73
CA GLY A 262 -44.37 -4.49 -14.76
C GLY A 262 -45.47 -5.51 -14.58
#